data_32ebab21ebe38c7c771d48958ccb466c
#
_entry.id   32ebab21ebe38c7c771d48958ccb466c
#
_cell.length_a   1.000
_cell.length_b   1.000
_cell.length_c   1.000
_cell.angle_alpha   90.00
_cell.angle_beta   90.00
_cell.angle_gamma   90.00
#
_symmetry.space_group_name_H-M   'P 1'
#
loop_
_entity.id
_entity.type
_entity.pdbx_description
1 polymer ?
#
loop_
_entity_poly.entity_id
_entity_poly.type
_entity_poly.pdbx_seq_one_letter_code
_entity_poly.pdbx_strand_id
1 'polypeptide(L)'
;MCIRDRVKGSGGDLGTLTESGLATLRLDRMRAMVDTYPGVEREDEMVAAFDYCLHGKGGAAPSIDTAMHGLVDTAHVDHLHPDSGIAIATAADGPELTQQIFGDKVVWVPWRRPGFQLGLDIAQIKEQNPQAVGCILGGHGITSWGETSEESERNSLWIIDTAAAHIAEHSGPEPFGAPLEGCAALEPAERRAKAAALMPTIRAIASADKPQVGHFCDDEPVLEFLAHAEHPRLAAL
;
A
#
# COMPACT_ATOMS: atom_id res chain seq x y z
N MET A 1 8.19 -20.31 21.00
CA MET A 1 8.10 -20.13 19.55
C MET A 1 6.63 -20.23 19.16
N CYS A 2 6.03 -19.18 18.66
CA CYS A 2 4.62 -19.20 18.22
C CYS A 2 4.53 -20.04 16.95
N ILE A 3 3.65 -21.04 16.94
CA ILE A 3 3.46 -21.93 15.77
C ILE A 3 2.38 -21.37 14.85
N ARG A 4 1.63 -20.37 15.32
CA ARG A 4 0.47 -19.78 14.62
C ARG A 4 0.59 -18.28 14.59
N ASP A 5 0.15 -17.71 13.49
CA ASP A 5 0.00 -16.28 13.31
C ASP A 5 -1.36 -15.95 12.73
N ARG A 6 -1.81 -14.71 12.90
CA ARG A 6 -3.04 -14.19 12.32
C ARG A 6 -2.70 -13.02 11.42
N VAL A 7 -3.04 -13.16 10.16
CA VAL A 7 -2.87 -12.11 9.18
C VAL A 7 -4.23 -11.65 8.65
N LYS A 8 -4.35 -10.37 8.31
CA LYS A 8 -5.53 -9.86 7.64
C LYS A 8 -5.69 -10.57 6.29
N GLY A 9 -6.88 -11.10 6.05
CA GLY A 9 -7.20 -11.75 4.78
C GLY A 9 -7.30 -10.76 3.62
N SER A 10 -7.40 -11.32 2.42
CA SER A 10 -7.61 -10.56 1.19
C SER A 10 -8.93 -9.78 1.24
N GLY A 11 -8.91 -8.52 0.80
CA GLY A 11 -10.08 -7.62 0.82
C GLY A 11 -10.43 -7.10 2.21
N GLY A 12 -11.53 -6.36 2.29
CA GLY A 12 -12.02 -5.77 3.54
C GLY A 12 -11.18 -4.57 4.02
N ASP A 13 -11.79 -3.79 4.89
CA ASP A 13 -11.24 -2.57 5.48
C ASP A 13 -10.68 -2.87 6.89
N LEU A 14 -9.53 -2.27 7.25
CA LEU A 14 -8.94 -2.41 8.59
C LEU A 14 -9.85 -1.81 9.68
N GLY A 15 -10.52 -0.70 9.40
CA GLY A 15 -11.41 -0.03 10.34
C GLY A 15 -12.65 -0.84 10.72
N THR A 16 -13.00 -1.85 9.92
CA THR A 16 -14.14 -2.76 10.15
C THR A 16 -13.71 -4.23 10.33
N LEU A 17 -12.39 -4.46 10.54
CA LEU A 17 -11.83 -5.80 10.68
C LEU A 17 -12.42 -6.53 11.88
N THR A 18 -12.88 -7.74 11.66
CA THR A 18 -13.33 -8.67 12.70
C THR A 18 -12.47 -9.93 12.70
N GLU A 19 -12.59 -10.76 13.71
CA GLU A 19 -11.85 -12.02 13.80
C GLU A 19 -12.08 -12.95 12.57
N SER A 20 -13.25 -12.91 11.97
CA SER A 20 -13.56 -13.67 10.75
C SER A 20 -12.83 -13.15 9.50
N GLY A 21 -12.34 -11.92 9.52
CA GLY A 21 -11.52 -11.33 8.45
C GLY A 21 -10.02 -11.69 8.55
N LEU A 22 -9.64 -12.48 9.56
CA LEU A 22 -8.27 -12.93 9.75
C LEU A 22 -8.07 -14.35 9.22
N ALA A 23 -6.96 -14.58 8.50
CA ALA A 23 -6.44 -15.89 8.19
C ALA A 23 -5.51 -16.35 9.33
N THR A 24 -5.71 -17.54 9.87
CA THR A 24 -4.79 -18.12 10.86
C THR A 24 -3.85 -19.09 10.16
N LEU A 25 -2.55 -18.85 10.31
CA LEU A 25 -1.50 -19.56 9.59
C LEU A 25 -0.64 -20.43 10.50
N ARG A 26 -0.06 -21.45 9.92
CA ARG A 26 1.03 -22.27 10.46
C ARG A 26 2.36 -21.67 10.01
N LEU A 27 3.04 -20.94 10.91
CA LEU A 27 4.34 -20.31 10.61
C LEU A 27 5.42 -21.31 10.23
N ASP A 28 5.41 -22.51 10.82
CA ASP A 28 6.32 -23.58 10.46
C ASP A 28 6.20 -24.00 8.99
N ARG A 29 4.97 -24.06 8.47
CA ARG A 29 4.72 -24.35 7.05
C ARG A 29 5.09 -23.18 6.15
N MET A 30 4.75 -21.95 6.57
CA MET A 30 5.09 -20.73 5.84
C MET A 30 6.61 -20.61 5.67
N ARG A 31 7.36 -20.82 6.75
CA ARG A 31 8.83 -20.78 6.72
C ARG A 31 9.43 -21.91 5.87
N ALA A 32 8.85 -23.10 5.90
CA ALA A 32 9.31 -24.21 5.04
C ALA A 32 9.09 -23.95 3.53
N MET A 33 8.20 -23.03 3.15
CA MET A 33 8.02 -22.64 1.75
C MET A 33 9.24 -21.95 1.16
N VAL A 34 10.12 -21.39 1.98
CA VAL A 34 11.39 -20.78 1.54
C VAL A 34 12.24 -21.82 0.76
N ASP A 35 12.28 -23.06 1.24
CA ASP A 35 13.07 -24.14 0.62
C ASP A 35 12.48 -24.59 -0.73
N THR A 36 11.22 -24.28 -1.00
CA THR A 36 10.50 -24.69 -2.21
C THR A 36 10.16 -23.51 -3.13
N TYR A 37 10.62 -22.31 -2.79
CA TYR A 37 10.33 -21.10 -3.56
C TYR A 37 10.88 -21.21 -4.99
N PRO A 38 10.04 -21.15 -6.03
CA PRO A 38 10.46 -21.38 -7.40
C PRO A 38 11.08 -20.15 -8.08
N GLY A 39 11.13 -19.02 -7.38
CA GLY A 39 11.61 -17.73 -7.90
C GLY A 39 10.49 -16.82 -8.41
N VAL A 40 10.87 -15.58 -8.72
CA VAL A 40 9.95 -14.46 -9.04
C VAL A 40 9.08 -14.71 -10.28
N GLU A 41 9.55 -15.53 -11.22
CA GLU A 41 8.80 -15.86 -12.44
C GLU A 41 7.56 -16.75 -12.18
N ARG A 42 7.51 -17.38 -11.01
CA ARG A 42 6.44 -18.27 -10.59
C ARG A 42 5.79 -17.83 -9.26
N GLU A 43 5.79 -16.55 -9.02
CA GLU A 43 5.29 -15.93 -7.78
C GLU A 43 3.83 -16.28 -7.48
N ASP A 44 2.98 -16.39 -8.51
CA ASP A 44 1.56 -16.71 -8.35
C ASP A 44 1.34 -18.14 -7.78
N GLU A 45 2.28 -19.05 -7.99
CA GLU A 45 2.21 -20.38 -7.40
C GLU A 45 2.36 -20.35 -5.88
N MET A 46 3.18 -19.41 -5.37
CA MET A 46 3.36 -19.22 -3.94
C MET A 46 2.12 -18.67 -3.27
N VAL A 47 1.40 -17.74 -3.92
CA VAL A 47 0.13 -17.22 -3.41
C VAL A 47 -0.90 -18.34 -3.29
N ALA A 48 -1.02 -19.21 -4.29
CA ALA A 48 -1.90 -20.38 -4.24
C ALA A 48 -1.46 -21.37 -3.14
N ALA A 49 -0.16 -21.49 -2.88
CA ALA A 49 0.38 -22.39 -1.88
C ALA A 49 0.12 -21.93 -0.42
N PHE A 50 -0.23 -20.65 -0.20
CA PHE A 50 -0.56 -20.17 1.15
C PHE A 50 -1.73 -20.93 1.79
N ASP A 51 -2.63 -21.48 0.99
CA ASP A 51 -3.73 -22.32 1.49
C ASP A 51 -3.23 -23.54 2.29
N TYR A 52 -2.06 -24.09 1.95
CA TYR A 52 -1.43 -25.18 2.69
C TYR A 52 -0.88 -24.75 4.05
N CYS A 53 -0.71 -23.45 4.26
CA CYS A 53 -0.28 -22.88 5.53
C CYS A 53 -1.44 -22.57 6.47
N LEU A 54 -2.69 -22.67 6.03
CA LEU A 54 -3.84 -22.40 6.88
C LEU A 54 -3.91 -23.35 8.08
N HIS A 55 -4.31 -22.79 9.23
CA HIS A 55 -4.60 -23.54 10.45
C HIS A 55 -6.09 -23.57 10.71
N GLY A 56 -6.64 -24.78 10.80
CA GLY A 56 -8.07 -24.97 11.08
C GLY A 56 -8.95 -24.93 9.82
N LYS A 57 -10.23 -24.69 10.04
CA LYS A 57 -11.25 -24.58 8.98
C LYS A 57 -11.97 -23.25 9.11
N GLY A 58 -12.18 -22.58 8.00
CA GLY A 58 -12.81 -21.26 7.94
C GLY A 58 -11.80 -20.12 8.11
N GLY A 59 -12.31 -18.90 8.23
CA GLY A 59 -11.50 -17.66 8.21
C GLY A 59 -11.35 -17.09 6.80
N ALA A 60 -10.64 -15.97 6.71
CA ALA A 60 -10.38 -15.30 5.44
C ALA A 60 -9.32 -16.06 4.62
N ALA A 61 -9.33 -15.87 3.31
CA ALA A 61 -8.25 -16.32 2.45
C ALA A 61 -6.98 -15.48 2.72
N PRO A 62 -5.80 -16.10 2.73
CA PRO A 62 -4.54 -15.36 2.88
C PRO A 62 -4.39 -14.31 1.78
N SER A 63 -3.86 -13.14 2.13
CA SER A 63 -3.53 -12.10 1.14
C SER A 63 -2.21 -12.40 0.44
N ILE A 64 -1.94 -11.68 -0.64
CA ILE A 64 -0.64 -11.72 -1.33
C ILE A 64 0.51 -11.29 -0.40
N ASP A 65 0.22 -10.45 0.59
CA ASP A 65 1.20 -9.92 1.56
C ASP A 65 1.46 -10.85 2.74
N THR A 66 0.80 -12.01 2.76
CA THR A 66 0.93 -13.01 3.84
C THR A 66 2.39 -13.39 4.14
N ALA A 67 3.24 -13.45 3.10
CA ALA A 67 4.64 -13.80 3.27
C ALA A 67 5.41 -12.81 4.14
N MET A 68 5.19 -11.48 3.98
CA MET A 68 5.88 -10.49 4.82
C MET A 68 5.49 -10.61 6.30
N HIS A 69 4.25 -10.95 6.60
CA HIS A 69 3.81 -11.19 7.97
C HIS A 69 4.39 -12.47 8.57
N GLY A 70 4.58 -13.52 7.77
CA GLY A 70 5.04 -14.82 8.27
C GLY A 70 6.55 -15.04 8.24
N LEU A 71 7.29 -14.29 7.42
CA LEU A 71 8.74 -14.45 7.24
C LEU A 71 9.56 -13.45 8.07
N VAL A 72 9.04 -12.26 8.34
CA VAL A 72 9.71 -11.28 9.20
C VAL A 72 9.73 -11.79 10.63
N ASP A 73 10.93 -11.90 11.22
CA ASP A 73 11.11 -12.50 12.56
C ASP A 73 10.80 -11.46 13.65
N THR A 74 9.51 -11.28 13.93
CA THR A 74 8.97 -10.42 14.97
C THR A 74 7.55 -10.87 15.32
N ALA A 75 7.01 -10.42 16.44
CA ALA A 75 5.68 -10.84 16.88
C ALA A 75 4.56 -10.11 16.13
N HIS A 76 4.77 -8.86 15.73
CA HIS A 76 3.78 -8.02 15.06
C HIS A 76 4.40 -7.33 13.84
N VAL A 77 3.67 -7.33 12.73
CA VAL A 77 4.04 -6.66 11.48
C VAL A 77 2.82 -5.91 10.96
N ASP A 78 2.97 -4.62 10.72
CA ASP A 78 1.95 -3.80 10.07
C ASP A 78 2.42 -3.44 8.67
N HIS A 79 1.53 -3.62 7.68
CA HIS A 79 1.72 -3.16 6.31
C HIS A 79 0.59 -2.20 5.95
N LEU A 80 0.96 -0.98 5.59
CA LEU A 80 0.02 0.12 5.41
C LEU A 80 0.36 0.94 4.16
N HIS A 81 -0.67 1.59 3.62
CA HIS A 81 -0.56 2.50 2.46
C HIS A 81 -0.98 3.93 2.86
N PRO A 82 -0.31 4.59 3.82
CA PRO A 82 -0.64 5.97 4.19
C PRO A 82 -0.16 6.94 3.11
N ASP A 83 -0.92 8.02 2.87
CA ASP A 83 -0.61 9.00 1.83
C ASP A 83 0.81 9.55 1.95
N SER A 84 1.25 9.89 3.16
CA SER A 84 2.60 10.40 3.40
C SER A 84 3.69 9.36 3.11
N GLY A 85 3.46 8.08 3.47
CA GLY A 85 4.37 6.98 3.17
C GLY A 85 4.43 6.70 1.67
N ILE A 86 3.29 6.71 0.98
CA ILE A 86 3.22 6.54 -0.48
C ILE A 86 3.93 7.68 -1.20
N ALA A 87 3.79 8.93 -0.74
CA ALA A 87 4.47 10.06 -1.33
C ALA A 87 6.00 9.88 -1.34
N ILE A 88 6.59 9.42 -0.23
CA ILE A 88 8.02 9.08 -0.18
C ILE A 88 8.32 7.86 -1.05
N ALA A 89 7.49 6.81 -0.98
CA ALA A 89 7.69 5.56 -1.71
C ALA A 89 7.66 5.73 -3.24
N THR A 90 6.97 6.76 -3.75
CA THR A 90 6.83 7.03 -5.19
C THR A 90 7.71 8.19 -5.68
N ALA A 91 8.44 8.84 -4.78
CA ALA A 91 9.38 9.90 -5.16
C ALA A 91 10.55 9.34 -5.97
N ALA A 92 11.03 10.10 -6.94
CA ALA A 92 12.16 9.70 -7.78
C ALA A 92 13.47 9.54 -6.98
N ASP A 93 13.60 10.30 -5.90
CA ASP A 93 14.69 10.29 -4.90
C ASP A 93 14.26 9.62 -3.58
N GLY A 94 13.32 8.69 -3.65
CA GLY A 94 12.77 7.98 -2.49
C GLY A 94 13.81 7.34 -1.56
N PRO A 95 14.86 6.66 -2.08
CA PRO A 95 15.94 6.14 -1.25
C PRO A 95 16.65 7.21 -0.43
N GLU A 96 17.02 8.32 -1.06
CA GLU A 96 17.70 9.45 -0.43
C GLU A 96 16.81 10.15 0.59
N LEU A 97 15.54 10.37 0.25
CA LEU A 97 14.53 10.92 1.16
C LEU A 97 14.32 10.01 2.37
N THR A 98 14.24 8.70 2.17
CA THR A 98 14.11 7.74 3.28
C THR A 98 15.27 7.87 4.26
N GLN A 99 16.51 7.91 3.76
CA GLN A 99 17.69 8.09 4.61
C GLN A 99 17.73 9.46 5.29
N GLN A 100 17.34 10.52 4.58
CA GLN A 100 17.32 11.88 5.12
C GLN A 100 16.28 12.05 6.23
N ILE A 101 15.09 11.49 6.05
CA ILE A 101 13.95 11.67 6.96
C ILE A 101 14.09 10.78 8.20
N PHE A 102 14.49 9.53 8.00
CA PHE A 102 14.40 8.50 9.04
C PHE A 102 15.75 8.00 9.55
N GLY A 103 16.86 8.31 8.85
CA GLY A 103 18.17 7.74 9.16
C GLY A 103 18.12 6.21 9.10
N ASP A 104 18.81 5.56 10.05
CA ASP A 104 18.87 4.10 10.11
C ASP A 104 17.64 3.44 10.73
N LYS A 105 16.60 4.23 11.10
CA LYS A 105 15.38 3.71 11.70
C LYS A 105 14.41 3.12 10.70
N VAL A 106 14.47 3.55 9.43
CA VAL A 106 13.63 3.04 8.35
C VAL A 106 14.50 2.81 7.13
N VAL A 107 14.38 1.63 6.53
CA VAL A 107 15.21 1.21 5.41
C VAL A 107 14.39 1.25 4.12
N TRP A 108 15.01 1.69 3.02
CA TRP A 108 14.41 1.60 1.70
C TRP A 108 14.46 0.19 1.14
N VAL A 109 13.33 -0.31 0.65
CA VAL A 109 13.20 -1.54 -0.15
C VAL A 109 12.90 -1.14 -1.59
N PRO A 110 13.75 -1.47 -2.58
CA PRO A 110 13.44 -1.21 -3.98
C PRO A 110 12.11 -1.84 -4.40
N TRP A 111 11.45 -1.26 -5.41
CA TRP A 111 10.20 -1.78 -5.90
C TRP A 111 10.28 -3.28 -6.19
N ARG A 112 9.33 -4.00 -5.68
CA ARG A 112 9.10 -5.41 -5.91
C ARG A 112 7.61 -5.66 -6.05
N ARG A 113 7.22 -6.54 -6.97
CA ARG A 113 5.85 -7.04 -7.00
C ARG A 113 5.48 -7.62 -5.63
N PRO A 114 4.32 -7.28 -5.06
CA PRO A 114 3.83 -7.92 -3.84
C PRO A 114 3.80 -9.44 -3.97
N GLY A 115 4.25 -10.14 -2.94
CA GLY A 115 4.30 -11.60 -2.92
C GLY A 115 5.38 -12.17 -2.00
N PHE A 116 5.77 -13.42 -2.26
CA PHE A 116 6.70 -14.17 -1.43
C PHE A 116 8.11 -13.57 -1.42
N GLN A 117 8.60 -13.15 -2.60
CA GLN A 117 9.92 -12.53 -2.71
C GLN A 117 10.01 -11.21 -1.92
N LEU A 118 8.97 -10.38 -1.96
CA LEU A 118 8.94 -9.16 -1.16
C LEU A 118 9.04 -9.49 0.34
N GLY A 119 8.36 -10.52 0.79
CA GLY A 119 8.46 -11.00 2.18
C GLY A 119 9.88 -11.44 2.54
N LEU A 120 10.58 -12.13 1.65
CA LEU A 120 12.00 -12.52 1.83
C LEU A 120 12.91 -11.29 1.90
N ASP A 121 12.73 -10.33 0.99
CA ASP A 121 13.53 -9.11 0.93
C ASP A 121 13.39 -8.30 2.23
N ILE A 122 12.16 -8.14 2.75
CA ILE A 122 11.90 -7.43 4.01
C ILE A 122 12.49 -8.18 5.21
N ALA A 123 12.34 -9.51 5.26
CA ALA A 123 12.92 -10.33 6.33
C ALA A 123 14.46 -10.19 6.37
N GLN A 124 15.11 -10.23 5.22
CA GLN A 124 16.55 -10.04 5.10
C GLN A 124 16.98 -8.63 5.52
N ILE A 125 16.23 -7.60 5.12
CA ILE A 125 16.51 -6.21 5.48
C ILE A 125 16.41 -6.02 6.99
N LYS A 126 15.39 -6.57 7.64
CA LYS A 126 15.25 -6.52 9.09
C LYS A 126 16.44 -7.20 9.80
N GLU A 127 16.87 -8.36 9.32
CA GLU A 127 18.04 -9.06 9.88
C GLU A 127 19.32 -8.25 9.76
N GLN A 128 19.53 -7.60 8.61
CA GLN A 128 20.71 -6.77 8.34
C GLN A 128 20.69 -5.42 9.07
N ASN A 129 19.52 -4.94 9.49
CA ASN A 129 19.32 -3.65 10.13
C ASN A 129 18.55 -3.80 11.45
N PRO A 130 19.17 -4.37 12.49
CA PRO A 130 18.48 -4.69 13.74
C PRO A 130 17.94 -3.48 14.51
N GLN A 131 18.43 -2.27 14.21
CA GLN A 131 17.93 -1.00 14.78
C GLN A 131 16.71 -0.43 14.04
N ALA A 132 16.42 -0.95 12.84
CA ALA A 132 15.29 -0.47 12.06
C ALA A 132 13.96 -0.94 12.66
N VAL A 133 12.97 -0.05 12.62
CA VAL A 133 11.59 -0.29 13.10
C VAL A 133 10.61 -0.47 11.95
N GLY A 134 11.07 -0.31 10.72
CA GLY A 134 10.25 -0.45 9.51
C GLY A 134 11.03 -0.19 8.24
N CYS A 135 10.31 -0.21 7.13
CA CYS A 135 10.86 0.09 5.80
C CYS A 135 9.84 0.86 4.94
N ILE A 136 10.35 1.64 4.00
CA ILE A 136 9.59 2.21 2.89
C ILE A 136 9.72 1.23 1.71
N LEU A 137 8.59 0.82 1.16
CA LEU A 137 8.54 -0.06 -0.01
C LEU A 137 8.39 0.80 -1.26
N GLY A 138 9.43 0.90 -2.08
CA GLY A 138 9.44 1.70 -3.30
C GLY A 138 8.24 1.40 -4.20
N GLY A 139 7.48 2.44 -4.57
CA GLY A 139 6.27 2.33 -5.39
C GLY A 139 5.09 1.61 -4.73
N HIS A 140 5.09 1.40 -3.39
CA HIS A 140 4.09 0.57 -2.74
C HIS A 140 3.51 1.20 -1.46
N GLY A 141 4.28 1.28 -0.39
CA GLY A 141 3.81 1.75 0.91
C GLY A 141 4.86 1.60 2.00
N ILE A 142 4.42 1.26 3.21
CA ILE A 142 5.31 1.06 4.36
C ILE A 142 5.08 -0.30 5.00
N THR A 143 6.12 -0.83 5.65
CA THR A 143 5.99 -1.94 6.59
C THR A 143 6.74 -1.59 7.87
N SER A 144 6.12 -1.83 9.01
CA SER A 144 6.75 -1.66 10.33
C SER A 144 6.58 -2.92 11.17
N TRP A 145 7.30 -3.01 12.26
CA TRP A 145 7.28 -4.19 13.12
C TRP A 145 7.53 -3.83 14.59
N GLY A 146 7.14 -4.73 15.48
CA GLY A 146 7.35 -4.61 16.92
C GLY A 146 7.17 -5.95 17.64
N GLU A 147 7.70 -6.05 18.87
CA GLU A 147 7.53 -7.23 19.71
C GLU A 147 6.18 -7.25 20.44
N THR A 148 5.50 -6.09 20.50
CA THR A 148 4.11 -5.99 20.97
C THR A 148 3.26 -5.22 19.95
N SER A 149 1.93 -5.37 20.02
CA SER A 149 1.01 -4.65 19.12
C SER A 149 1.12 -3.13 19.29
N GLU A 150 1.29 -2.67 20.52
CA GLU A 150 1.47 -1.24 20.84
C GLU A 150 2.80 -0.69 20.30
N GLU A 151 3.83 -1.53 20.24
CA GLU A 151 5.11 -1.14 19.65
C GLU A 151 5.00 -1.05 18.13
N SER A 152 4.38 -2.04 17.47
CA SER A 152 4.14 -2.02 16.03
C SER A 152 3.32 -0.80 15.62
N GLU A 153 2.21 -0.53 16.32
CA GLU A 153 1.36 0.65 16.10
C GLU A 153 2.14 1.96 16.27
N ARG A 154 2.91 2.12 17.35
CA ARG A 154 3.73 3.32 17.55
C ARG A 154 4.74 3.52 16.42
N ASN A 155 5.38 2.44 15.96
CA ASN A 155 6.34 2.50 14.88
C ASN A 155 5.66 2.88 13.56
N SER A 156 4.49 2.32 13.26
CA SER A 156 3.67 2.69 12.10
C SER A 156 3.32 4.18 12.12
N LEU A 157 2.74 4.65 13.22
CA LEU A 157 2.32 6.04 13.37
C LEU A 157 3.52 7.00 13.33
N TRP A 158 4.63 6.64 13.96
CA TRP A 158 5.85 7.45 13.90
C TRP A 158 6.39 7.62 12.48
N ILE A 159 6.38 6.55 11.67
CA ILE A 159 6.79 6.62 10.24
C ILE A 159 5.85 7.55 9.48
N ILE A 160 4.53 7.38 9.66
CA ILE A 160 3.49 8.16 8.98
C ILE A 160 3.62 9.65 9.33
N ASP A 161 3.70 9.97 10.62
CA ASP A 161 3.73 11.35 11.12
C ASP A 161 5.04 12.05 10.73
N THR A 162 6.17 11.32 10.78
CA THR A 162 7.48 11.87 10.38
C THR A 162 7.51 12.19 8.89
N ALA A 163 7.00 11.29 8.04
CA ALA A 163 6.85 11.56 6.61
C ALA A 163 5.92 12.75 6.34
N ALA A 164 4.77 12.80 7.00
CA ALA A 164 3.81 13.90 6.85
C ALA A 164 4.40 15.25 7.26
N ALA A 165 5.15 15.30 8.36
CA ALA A 165 5.82 16.52 8.83
C ALA A 165 6.86 17.00 7.79
N HIS A 166 7.67 16.09 7.27
CA HIS A 166 8.65 16.41 6.23
C HIS A 166 7.99 16.98 4.97
N ILE A 167 6.91 16.33 4.50
CA ILE A 167 6.15 16.78 3.34
C ILE A 167 5.58 18.18 3.60
N ALA A 168 4.96 18.41 4.75
CA ALA A 168 4.39 19.72 5.10
C ALA A 168 5.43 20.83 5.15
N GLU A 169 6.66 20.54 5.60
CA GLU A 169 7.76 21.50 5.66
C GLU A 169 8.32 21.85 4.26
N HIS A 170 8.32 20.88 3.34
CA HIS A 170 8.99 21.01 2.04
C HIS A 170 8.02 21.19 0.86
N SER A 171 6.71 21.01 1.08
CA SER A 171 5.71 21.22 0.01
C SER A 171 5.55 22.70 -0.32
N GLY A 172 5.51 22.99 -1.62
CA GLY A 172 5.11 24.30 -2.11
C GLY A 172 3.60 24.53 -1.99
N PRO A 173 3.14 25.79 -2.11
CA PRO A 173 1.71 26.12 -2.05
C PRO A 173 0.90 25.63 -3.25
N GLU A 174 1.55 25.25 -4.33
CA GLU A 174 0.93 24.82 -5.59
C GLU A 174 1.52 23.47 -6.04
N PRO A 175 1.12 22.34 -5.41
CA PRO A 175 1.71 21.03 -5.67
C PRO A 175 1.49 20.53 -7.11
N PHE A 176 0.46 21.04 -7.78
CA PHE A 176 0.13 20.70 -9.18
C PHE A 176 0.53 21.78 -10.18
N GLY A 177 1.41 22.72 -9.78
CA GLY A 177 1.83 23.85 -10.58
C GLY A 177 0.83 25.01 -10.56
N ALA A 178 1.04 25.99 -11.42
CA ALA A 178 0.18 27.19 -11.49
C ALA A 178 -1.23 26.87 -12.01
N PRO A 179 -2.27 27.55 -11.53
CA PRO A 179 -3.62 27.40 -12.05
C PRO A 179 -3.69 27.73 -13.55
N LEU A 180 -4.44 26.91 -14.29
CA LEU A 180 -4.71 27.15 -15.72
C LEU A 180 -5.78 28.21 -15.91
N GLU A 181 -5.53 29.19 -16.78
CA GLU A 181 -6.51 30.22 -17.13
C GLU A 181 -7.76 29.58 -17.78
N GLY A 182 -8.92 29.95 -17.30
CA GLY A 182 -10.21 29.44 -17.80
C GLY A 182 -10.60 28.04 -17.29
N CYS A 183 -9.80 27.42 -16.43
CA CYS A 183 -10.08 26.09 -15.85
C CYS A 183 -10.73 26.15 -14.47
N ALA A 184 -11.41 27.25 -14.12
CA ALA A 184 -12.15 27.32 -12.87
C ALA A 184 -13.24 26.23 -12.78
N ALA A 185 -13.38 25.64 -11.59
CA ALA A 185 -14.42 24.64 -11.37
C ALA A 185 -15.81 25.26 -11.59
N LEU A 186 -16.65 24.53 -12.32
CA LEU A 186 -18.06 24.90 -12.48
C LEU A 186 -18.81 24.75 -11.13
N GLU A 187 -19.94 25.42 -11.01
CA GLU A 187 -20.81 25.23 -9.86
C GLU A 187 -21.22 23.76 -9.69
N PRO A 188 -21.36 23.24 -8.44
CA PRO A 188 -21.62 21.82 -8.17
C PRO A 188 -22.81 21.23 -8.94
N ALA A 189 -23.91 22.01 -9.07
CA ALA A 189 -25.10 21.55 -9.80
C ALA A 189 -24.81 21.41 -11.31
N GLU A 190 -24.03 22.32 -11.89
CA GLU A 190 -23.64 22.29 -13.30
C GLU A 190 -22.67 21.12 -13.58
N ARG A 191 -21.68 20.87 -12.70
CA ARG A 191 -20.80 19.71 -12.81
C ARG A 191 -21.58 18.41 -12.85
N ARG A 192 -22.51 18.21 -11.91
CA ARG A 192 -23.37 17.02 -11.86
C ARG A 192 -24.25 16.87 -13.10
N ALA A 193 -24.83 17.96 -13.59
CA ALA A 193 -25.63 17.93 -14.81
C ALA A 193 -24.81 17.53 -16.04
N LYS A 194 -23.59 18.07 -16.18
CA LYS A 194 -22.67 17.69 -17.27
C LYS A 194 -22.22 16.23 -17.13
N ALA A 195 -21.86 15.79 -15.93
CA ALA A 195 -21.49 14.39 -15.66
C ALA A 195 -22.65 13.45 -16.02
N ALA A 196 -23.87 13.76 -15.60
CA ALA A 196 -25.06 12.97 -15.93
C ALA A 196 -25.33 12.89 -17.44
N ALA A 197 -25.10 13.99 -18.17
CA ALA A 197 -25.26 14.01 -19.63
C ALA A 197 -24.16 13.19 -20.36
N LEU A 198 -22.93 13.17 -19.86
CA LEU A 198 -21.82 12.43 -20.46
C LEU A 198 -21.78 10.95 -20.08
N MET A 199 -22.25 10.60 -18.89
CA MET A 199 -22.14 9.24 -18.32
C MET A 199 -22.70 8.13 -19.21
N PRO A 200 -23.86 8.27 -19.90
CA PRO A 200 -24.37 7.25 -20.81
C PRO A 200 -23.39 6.90 -21.92
N THR A 201 -22.74 7.91 -22.52
CA THR A 201 -21.75 7.72 -23.59
C THR A 201 -20.49 7.07 -23.04
N ILE A 202 -19.96 7.56 -21.92
CA ILE A 202 -18.78 6.99 -21.27
C ILE A 202 -19.04 5.52 -20.90
N ARG A 203 -20.20 5.24 -20.30
CA ARG A 203 -20.60 3.89 -19.94
C ARG A 203 -20.72 2.98 -21.15
N ALA A 204 -21.28 3.45 -22.25
CA ALA A 204 -21.41 2.66 -23.48
C ALA A 204 -20.04 2.27 -24.05
N ILE A 205 -19.08 3.21 -24.05
CA ILE A 205 -17.70 2.95 -24.51
C ILE A 205 -16.99 1.96 -23.59
N ALA A 206 -17.11 2.15 -22.26
CA ALA A 206 -16.44 1.31 -21.26
C ALA A 206 -17.05 -0.10 -21.14
N SER A 207 -18.29 -0.32 -21.60
CA SER A 207 -19.02 -1.59 -21.48
C SER A 207 -18.85 -2.48 -22.71
N ALA A 208 -17.63 -2.59 -23.27
CA ALA A 208 -17.38 -3.36 -24.48
C ALA A 208 -17.69 -4.86 -24.29
N ASP A 209 -17.18 -5.47 -23.23
CA ASP A 209 -17.31 -6.91 -22.98
C ASP A 209 -18.35 -7.24 -21.91
N LYS A 210 -18.56 -6.34 -20.96
CA LYS A 210 -19.50 -6.52 -19.87
C LYS A 210 -20.01 -5.16 -19.36
N PRO A 211 -21.24 -5.10 -18.78
CA PRO A 211 -21.78 -3.86 -18.25
C PRO A 211 -20.86 -3.26 -17.18
N GLN A 212 -20.56 -1.96 -17.32
CA GLN A 212 -19.81 -1.17 -16.35
C GLN A 212 -20.71 -0.17 -15.63
N VAL A 213 -20.31 0.23 -14.44
CA VAL A 213 -20.94 1.30 -13.66
C VAL A 213 -19.92 2.41 -13.47
N GLY A 214 -20.29 3.65 -13.76
CA GLY A 214 -19.45 4.81 -13.52
C GLY A 214 -19.78 5.47 -12.19
N HIS A 215 -18.76 5.96 -11.50
CA HIS A 215 -18.88 6.86 -10.35
C HIS A 215 -18.34 8.24 -10.74
N PHE A 216 -19.09 9.29 -10.38
CA PHE A 216 -18.63 10.67 -10.55
C PHE A 216 -18.09 11.17 -9.22
N CYS A 217 -16.85 11.66 -9.23
CA CYS A 217 -16.17 12.27 -8.09
C CYS A 217 -15.84 13.72 -8.43
N ASP A 218 -16.22 14.66 -7.58
CA ASP A 218 -15.91 16.09 -7.66
C ASP A 218 -15.36 16.62 -6.32
N ASP A 219 -14.61 15.78 -5.61
CA ASP A 219 -13.93 16.13 -4.39
C ASP A 219 -12.85 17.21 -4.63
N GLU A 220 -12.55 17.99 -3.60
CA GLU A 220 -11.65 19.14 -3.70
C GLU A 220 -10.28 18.79 -4.30
N PRO A 221 -9.56 17.71 -3.90
CA PRO A 221 -8.28 17.36 -4.50
C PRO A 221 -8.35 17.03 -6.00
N VAL A 222 -9.47 16.44 -6.46
CA VAL A 222 -9.70 16.15 -7.88
C VAL A 222 -9.87 17.43 -8.68
N LEU A 223 -10.65 18.37 -8.15
CA LEU A 223 -10.88 19.67 -8.81
C LEU A 223 -9.60 20.51 -8.84
N GLU A 224 -8.83 20.50 -7.75
CA GLU A 224 -7.55 21.17 -7.67
C GLU A 224 -6.58 20.61 -8.71
N PHE A 225 -6.38 19.29 -8.77
CA PHE A 225 -5.53 18.65 -9.76
C PHE A 225 -5.93 19.03 -11.19
N LEU A 226 -7.22 18.96 -11.54
CA LEU A 226 -7.70 19.26 -12.88
C LEU A 226 -7.58 20.72 -13.27
N ALA A 227 -7.52 21.64 -12.30
CA ALA A 227 -7.41 23.07 -12.55
C ALA A 227 -5.97 23.56 -12.76
N HIS A 228 -4.97 22.70 -12.58
CA HIS A 228 -3.55 23.10 -12.57
C HIS A 228 -2.76 22.63 -13.79
N ALA A 229 -1.63 23.29 -14.06
CA ALA A 229 -0.83 23.12 -15.27
C ALA A 229 -0.20 21.72 -15.42
N GLU A 230 0.07 21.04 -14.30
CA GLU A 230 0.72 19.73 -14.32
C GLU A 230 -0.23 18.58 -14.68
N HIS A 231 -1.58 18.79 -14.57
CA HIS A 231 -2.52 17.70 -14.81
C HIS A 231 -2.40 17.04 -16.20
N PRO A 232 -2.15 17.76 -17.32
CA PRO A 232 -2.02 17.08 -18.61
C PRO A 232 -0.81 16.14 -18.68
N ARG A 233 0.28 16.52 -18.02
CA ARG A 233 1.51 15.71 -17.94
C ARG A 233 1.31 14.49 -17.03
N LEU A 234 0.74 14.71 -15.84
CA LEU A 234 0.52 13.65 -14.85
C LEU A 234 -0.58 12.66 -15.27
N ALA A 235 -1.61 13.14 -15.94
CA ALA A 235 -2.70 12.28 -16.44
C ALA A 235 -2.30 11.43 -17.65
N ALA A 236 -1.15 11.70 -18.29
CA ALA A 236 -0.62 10.93 -19.41
C ALA A 236 0.33 9.79 -19.01
N LEU A 237 0.65 9.67 -17.70
CA LEU A 237 1.48 8.60 -17.12
C LEU A 237 0.63 7.40 -16.74
#